data_ec879030b5e1b8f7febbd48ceb97fdf0
#
_entry.id   ec879030b5e1b8f7febbd48ceb97fdf0
#
_cell.length_a   1.000
_cell.length_b   1.000
_cell.length_c   1.000
_cell.angle_alpha   90.00
_cell.angle_beta   90.00
_cell.angle_gamma   90.00
#
_symmetry.space_group_name_H-M   'P 1'
#
loop_
_entity.id
_entity.type
_entity.pdbx_description
1 polymer ?
#
loop_
_entity_poly.entity_id
_entity_poly.type
_entity_poly.pdbx_seq_one_letter_code
_entity_poly.pdbx_strand_id
1 'polypeptide(L)'
;MAVLKPKNIYYMLSYAYRVLTQGEFKNLDSEEFDNIHNLFAEIIRLGISNQIKRGLIREYEEHTDEIKTIRGKICVKYSLRGLSGKGDTITCSFDEYTLNTSMNQVLKTTMYYLIKSDEVSQTRKNKLKNLMKYFSDVELINPHLIKWSTFRYHRNNAAYKMLMNLCYLILSGMILSDTAGTHKLAEFIDDQKMHALYEKFILEYYRREFPELKAAKKEIAWDLSDADEMMISLLPKMITDITLTWENKALIIDAKYYGHSVAESVHSDKKIYLSSNLYQIQAYVKNMDKERTGNVEGMLLYAKTDDEAFNESSGVFGGNKISVRTLDLSGDWKDIDSKLKTIAKEFKESASA
;
A
#
# COMPACT_ATOMS: atom_id res chain seq x y z
N MET A 1 7.72 -12.34 -17.06
CA MET A 1 7.67 -11.21 -16.10
C MET A 1 9.05 -11.00 -15.50
N ALA A 2 9.60 -9.80 -15.57
CA ALA A 2 10.86 -9.49 -14.90
C ALA A 2 10.66 -9.64 -13.38
N VAL A 3 11.51 -10.41 -12.74
CA VAL A 3 11.44 -10.64 -11.30
C VAL A 3 11.94 -9.38 -10.59
N LEU A 4 11.04 -8.70 -9.88
CA LEU A 4 11.40 -7.56 -9.05
C LEU A 4 12.46 -7.97 -8.02
N LYS A 5 13.58 -7.24 -7.95
CA LYS A 5 14.59 -7.52 -6.93
C LYS A 5 13.99 -7.25 -5.53
N PRO A 6 14.09 -8.20 -4.58
CA PRO A 6 13.59 -7.99 -3.21
C PRO A 6 14.13 -6.71 -2.58
N LYS A 7 15.36 -6.34 -2.89
CA LYS A 7 16.01 -5.13 -2.41
C LYS A 7 15.30 -3.85 -2.89
N ASN A 8 14.83 -3.81 -4.14
CA ASN A 8 14.07 -2.64 -4.66
C ASN A 8 12.71 -2.51 -3.97
N ILE A 9 12.04 -3.64 -3.69
CA ILE A 9 10.80 -3.65 -2.92
C ILE A 9 11.06 -3.16 -1.48
N TYR A 10 12.16 -3.57 -0.85
CA TYR A 10 12.55 -3.04 0.45
C TYR A 10 12.71 -1.52 0.42
N TYR A 11 13.42 -0.97 -0.58
CA TYR A 11 13.57 0.48 -0.72
C TYR A 11 12.23 1.19 -0.93
N MET A 12 11.39 0.69 -1.83
CA MET A 12 10.05 1.24 -2.05
C MET A 12 9.24 1.28 -0.75
N LEU A 13 9.26 0.17 0.02
CA LEU A 13 8.61 0.09 1.33
C LEU A 13 9.23 1.06 2.34
N SER A 14 10.56 1.23 2.31
CA SER A 14 11.30 2.12 3.23
C SER A 14 10.96 3.60 3.01
N TYR A 15 10.76 4.01 1.77
CA TYR A 15 10.23 5.34 1.46
C TYR A 15 8.75 5.45 1.84
N ALA A 16 7.93 4.49 1.42
CA ALA A 16 6.49 4.49 1.72
C ALA A 16 6.18 4.43 3.22
N TYR A 17 7.06 3.82 4.02
CA TYR A 17 6.88 3.61 5.45
C TYR A 17 8.16 3.91 6.23
N ARG A 18 8.29 5.12 6.77
CA ARG A 18 9.48 5.60 7.52
C ARG A 18 9.93 4.68 8.66
N VAL A 19 9.03 3.89 9.23
CA VAL A 19 9.35 2.93 10.29
C VAL A 19 10.45 1.95 9.86
N LEU A 20 10.50 1.56 8.58
CA LEU A 20 11.49 0.62 8.05
C LEU A 20 12.92 1.21 7.99
N THR A 21 13.08 2.52 8.13
CA THR A 21 14.40 3.16 8.17
C THR A 21 14.94 3.34 9.60
N GLN A 22 14.22 2.82 10.61
CA GLN A 22 14.54 3.03 12.03
C GLN A 22 14.80 1.71 12.76
N GLY A 23 15.61 1.78 13.83
CA GLY A 23 15.84 0.64 14.72
C GLY A 23 16.41 -0.58 14.02
N GLU A 24 15.91 -1.75 14.40
CA GLU A 24 16.37 -3.05 13.88
C GLU A 24 16.11 -3.24 12.39
N PHE A 25 15.16 -2.50 11.81
CA PHE A 25 14.86 -2.58 10.37
C PHE A 25 16.00 -2.06 9.48
N LYS A 26 16.89 -1.19 10.00
CA LYS A 26 18.06 -0.70 9.24
C LYS A 26 18.98 -1.82 8.77
N ASN A 27 19.04 -2.91 9.52
CA ASN A 27 19.93 -4.03 9.21
C ASN A 27 19.46 -4.81 7.97
N LEU A 28 18.17 -4.65 7.57
CA LEU A 28 17.63 -5.27 6.35
C LEU A 28 18.28 -4.73 5.07
N ASP A 29 18.80 -3.50 5.10
CA ASP A 29 19.48 -2.89 3.94
C ASP A 29 20.76 -3.65 3.55
N SER A 30 21.46 -4.20 4.54
CA SER A 30 22.67 -4.99 4.36
C SER A 30 22.42 -6.49 4.17
N GLU A 31 21.18 -6.97 4.36
CA GLU A 31 20.82 -8.37 4.21
C GLU A 31 20.44 -8.67 2.75
N GLU A 32 21.01 -9.75 2.21
CA GLU A 32 20.61 -10.25 0.90
C GLU A 32 19.44 -11.23 1.07
N PHE A 33 18.39 -11.04 0.28
CA PHE A 33 17.21 -11.89 0.25
C PHE A 33 17.11 -12.61 -1.08
N ASP A 34 17.05 -13.94 -1.04
CA ASP A 34 16.90 -14.77 -2.23
C ASP A 34 15.58 -14.51 -2.96
N ASN A 35 14.53 -14.15 -2.20
CA ASN A 35 13.21 -13.88 -2.73
C ASN A 35 12.40 -12.91 -1.82
N ILE A 36 11.27 -12.44 -2.35
CA ILE A 36 10.38 -11.49 -1.67
C ILE A 36 9.70 -12.08 -0.42
N HIS A 37 9.45 -13.41 -0.39
CA HIS A 37 8.83 -14.08 0.76
C HIS A 37 9.75 -14.02 1.99
N ASN A 38 11.04 -14.22 1.78
CA ASN A 38 12.04 -14.11 2.83
C ASN A 38 12.17 -12.68 3.36
N LEU A 39 12.11 -11.67 2.49
CA LEU A 39 12.07 -10.26 2.87
C LEU A 39 10.82 -9.95 3.72
N PHE A 40 9.65 -10.32 3.24
CA PHE A 40 8.40 -10.08 3.96
C PHE A 40 8.35 -10.81 5.30
N ALA A 41 8.80 -12.07 5.36
CA ALA A 41 8.89 -12.82 6.59
C ALA A 41 9.77 -12.12 7.63
N GLU A 42 10.90 -11.53 7.21
CA GLU A 42 11.80 -10.83 8.12
C GLU A 42 11.22 -9.48 8.57
N ILE A 43 10.60 -8.69 7.68
CA ILE A 43 9.93 -7.44 8.05
C ILE A 43 8.79 -7.72 9.04
N ILE A 44 7.93 -8.71 8.77
CA ILE A 44 6.84 -9.11 9.66
C ILE A 44 7.39 -9.58 11.01
N ARG A 45 8.44 -10.39 11.02
CA ARG A 45 9.10 -10.84 12.24
C ARG A 45 9.58 -9.68 13.11
N LEU A 46 10.32 -8.75 12.53
CA LEU A 46 10.84 -7.57 13.23
C LEU A 46 9.70 -6.69 13.73
N GLY A 47 8.72 -6.44 12.89
CA GLY A 47 7.57 -5.62 13.25
C GLY A 47 6.78 -6.19 14.41
N ILE A 48 6.45 -7.49 14.36
CA ILE A 48 5.74 -8.18 15.43
C ILE A 48 6.58 -8.24 16.71
N SER A 49 7.89 -8.54 16.59
CA SER A 49 8.81 -8.54 17.72
C SER A 49 8.78 -7.19 18.47
N ASN A 50 8.78 -6.10 17.72
CA ASN A 50 8.68 -4.75 18.29
C ASN A 50 7.32 -4.48 18.96
N GLN A 51 6.22 -5.02 18.39
CA GLN A 51 4.90 -4.89 19.04
C GLN A 51 4.81 -5.73 20.31
N ILE A 52 5.37 -6.94 20.35
CA ILE A 52 5.43 -7.77 21.56
C ILE A 52 6.19 -7.04 22.68
N LYS A 53 7.37 -6.43 22.36
CA LYS A 53 8.16 -5.65 23.34
C LYS A 53 7.39 -4.45 23.91
N ARG A 54 6.50 -3.82 23.11
CA ARG A 54 5.68 -2.67 23.52
C ARG A 54 4.35 -3.06 24.17
N GLY A 55 3.98 -4.33 24.09
CA GLY A 55 2.65 -4.86 24.37
C GLY A 55 1.79 -4.89 23.10
N LEU A 56 1.23 -6.06 22.80
CA LEU A 56 0.27 -6.21 21.72
C LEU A 56 -0.99 -5.41 22.03
N ILE A 57 -1.63 -4.89 20.96
CA ILE A 57 -2.88 -4.14 21.10
C ILE A 57 -3.95 -5.02 21.75
N ARG A 58 -4.72 -4.42 22.64
CA ARG A 58 -5.87 -5.02 23.29
C ARG A 58 -7.07 -4.10 23.13
N GLU A 59 -8.24 -4.68 23.03
CA GLU A 59 -9.50 -3.97 22.93
C GLU A 59 -10.50 -4.55 23.93
N TYR A 60 -11.48 -3.73 24.33
CA TYR A 60 -12.60 -4.21 25.13
C TYR A 60 -13.63 -4.83 24.20
N GLU A 61 -13.97 -6.09 24.47
CA GLU A 61 -15.01 -6.81 23.76
C GLU A 61 -16.14 -7.13 24.73
N GLU A 62 -17.38 -6.80 24.36
CA GLU A 62 -18.54 -7.09 25.18
C GLU A 62 -18.90 -8.57 25.03
N HIS A 63 -18.82 -9.28 26.12
CA HIS A 63 -19.23 -10.68 26.22
C HIS A 63 -20.54 -10.81 27.00
N THR A 64 -21.40 -11.73 26.56
CA THR A 64 -22.61 -12.08 27.28
C THR A 64 -22.59 -13.58 27.55
N ASP A 65 -22.30 -13.97 28.81
CA ASP A 65 -22.15 -15.36 29.20
C ASP A 65 -22.93 -15.69 30.47
N GLU A 66 -23.26 -16.98 30.63
CA GLU A 66 -23.79 -17.53 31.86
C GLU A 66 -22.65 -17.84 32.84
N ILE A 67 -22.55 -17.05 33.90
CA ILE A 67 -21.46 -17.10 34.86
C ILE A 67 -22.00 -17.30 36.28
N LYS A 68 -21.20 -17.96 37.15
CA LYS A 68 -21.59 -18.23 38.57
C LYS A 68 -21.43 -17.00 39.45
N THR A 69 -20.57 -16.06 39.06
CA THR A 69 -20.29 -14.85 39.84
C THR A 69 -20.67 -13.63 39.01
N ILE A 70 -21.43 -12.71 39.57
CA ILE A 70 -21.88 -11.48 38.88
C ILE A 70 -20.66 -10.68 38.42
N ARG A 71 -20.60 -10.40 37.11
CA ARG A 71 -19.60 -9.56 36.47
C ARG A 71 -20.28 -8.62 35.48
N GLY A 72 -20.03 -7.33 35.57
CA GLY A 72 -20.64 -6.34 34.69
C GLY A 72 -22.15 -6.17 34.92
N LYS A 73 -22.93 -6.16 33.84
CA LYS A 73 -24.38 -5.89 33.86
C LYS A 73 -25.16 -7.19 33.76
N ILE A 74 -26.12 -7.43 34.67
CA ILE A 74 -27.01 -8.59 34.63
C ILE A 74 -28.02 -8.43 33.48
N CYS A 75 -28.07 -9.42 32.60
CA CYS A 75 -29.06 -9.55 31.53
C CYS A 75 -30.31 -10.26 32.04
N VAL A 76 -31.21 -9.53 32.74
CA VAL A 76 -32.40 -10.06 33.40
C VAL A 76 -33.26 -10.91 32.47
N LYS A 77 -33.44 -10.49 31.21
CA LYS A 77 -34.25 -11.21 30.20
C LYS A 77 -33.76 -12.63 29.94
N TYR A 78 -32.47 -12.87 29.99
CA TYR A 78 -31.87 -14.19 29.76
C TYR A 78 -31.67 -14.96 31.07
N SER A 79 -31.40 -14.27 32.19
CA SER A 79 -31.27 -14.89 33.52
C SER A 79 -32.56 -15.53 34.02
N LEU A 80 -33.73 -14.96 33.69
CA LEU A 80 -35.05 -15.53 34.06
C LEU A 80 -35.33 -16.88 33.36
N ARG A 81 -34.73 -17.13 32.19
CA ARG A 81 -34.84 -18.44 31.52
C ARG A 81 -33.90 -19.46 32.13
N GLY A 82 -32.75 -19.07 32.65
CA GLY A 82 -31.80 -19.95 33.36
C GLY A 82 -32.24 -20.35 34.75
N LEU A 83 -32.97 -19.47 35.46
CA LEU A 83 -33.49 -19.74 36.81
C LEU A 83 -34.63 -20.81 36.85
N SER A 84 -35.24 -21.14 35.71
CA SER A 84 -36.22 -22.25 35.60
C SER A 84 -35.55 -23.63 35.40
N GLY A 85 -34.24 -23.70 35.22
CA GLY A 85 -33.43 -24.92 35.16
C GLY A 85 -32.41 -24.93 36.31
N LYS A 86 -32.05 -26.11 36.80
CA LYS A 86 -31.17 -26.37 37.96
C LYS A 86 -29.74 -25.79 37.86
N GLY A 87 -29.55 -24.52 37.50
CA GLY A 87 -28.21 -23.91 37.32
C GLY A 87 -28.03 -22.70 38.24
N ASP A 88 -26.95 -22.68 39.02
CA ASP A 88 -26.49 -21.53 39.82
C ASP A 88 -25.77 -20.47 38.97
N THR A 89 -26.26 -20.20 37.75
CA THR A 89 -25.64 -19.27 36.80
C THR A 89 -26.55 -18.10 36.46
N ILE A 90 -25.96 -16.92 36.27
CA ILE A 90 -26.66 -15.71 35.90
C ILE A 90 -26.04 -15.21 34.59
N THR A 91 -26.86 -14.83 33.60
CA THR A 91 -26.39 -14.21 32.38
C THR A 91 -25.96 -12.78 32.64
N CYS A 92 -24.68 -12.50 32.42
CA CYS A 92 -24.09 -11.17 32.57
C CYS A 92 -23.46 -10.70 31.25
N SER A 93 -23.60 -9.39 30.96
CA SER A 93 -22.83 -8.70 29.93
C SER A 93 -21.70 -7.96 30.63
N PHE A 94 -20.47 -8.19 30.16
CA PHE A 94 -19.26 -7.57 30.71
C PHE A 94 -18.23 -7.37 29.59
N ASP A 95 -17.41 -6.36 29.77
CA ASP A 95 -16.29 -6.09 28.86
C ASP A 95 -15.09 -6.95 29.27
N GLU A 96 -14.50 -7.62 28.31
CA GLU A 96 -13.24 -8.34 28.47
C GLU A 96 -12.11 -7.64 27.67
N TYR A 97 -10.98 -7.40 28.34
CA TYR A 97 -9.82 -6.76 27.72
C TYR A 97 -8.97 -7.83 27.04
N THR A 98 -9.30 -8.08 25.75
CA THR A 98 -8.79 -9.22 25.00
C THR A 98 -7.60 -8.87 24.08
N LEU A 99 -6.73 -9.85 23.85
CA LEU A 99 -5.72 -9.84 22.78
C LEU A 99 -6.30 -10.26 21.41
N ASN A 100 -7.48 -10.87 21.39
CA ASN A 100 -8.12 -11.41 20.18
C ASN A 100 -8.71 -10.30 19.29
N THR A 101 -7.94 -9.24 19.09
CA THR A 101 -8.35 -8.11 18.25
C THR A 101 -8.19 -8.41 16.76
N SER A 102 -8.99 -7.77 15.92
CA SER A 102 -8.93 -7.98 14.47
C SER A 102 -7.53 -7.75 13.89
N MET A 103 -6.77 -6.77 14.41
CA MET A 103 -5.40 -6.52 13.93
C MET A 103 -4.44 -7.64 14.36
N ASN A 104 -4.55 -8.17 15.57
CA ASN A 104 -3.72 -9.28 16.01
C ASN A 104 -4.08 -10.59 15.30
N GLN A 105 -5.36 -10.81 15.00
CA GLN A 105 -5.82 -11.93 14.17
C GLN A 105 -5.18 -11.90 12.78
N VAL A 106 -5.13 -10.71 12.16
CA VAL A 106 -4.43 -10.53 10.86
C VAL A 106 -2.94 -10.85 10.99
N LEU A 107 -2.24 -10.36 12.01
CA LEU A 107 -0.82 -10.67 12.25
C LEU A 107 -0.60 -12.17 12.41
N LYS A 108 -1.41 -12.86 13.25
CA LYS A 108 -1.33 -14.30 13.44
C LYS A 108 -1.55 -15.06 12.13
N THR A 109 -2.57 -14.68 11.40
CA THR A 109 -2.92 -15.30 10.11
C THR A 109 -1.80 -15.11 9.09
N THR A 110 -1.23 -13.92 8.99
CA THR A 110 -0.09 -13.66 8.09
C THR A 110 1.13 -14.51 8.45
N MET A 111 1.48 -14.61 9.74
CA MET A 111 2.57 -15.51 10.18
C MET A 111 2.28 -16.96 9.81
N TYR A 112 1.04 -17.43 9.98
CA TYR A 112 0.63 -18.79 9.67
C TYR A 112 0.85 -19.10 8.18
N TYR A 113 0.43 -18.22 7.27
CA TYR A 113 0.62 -18.41 5.83
C TYR A 113 2.11 -18.35 5.44
N LEU A 114 2.89 -17.43 5.99
CA LEU A 114 4.34 -17.37 5.76
C LEU A 114 5.07 -18.63 6.27
N ILE A 115 4.64 -19.21 7.38
CA ILE A 115 5.21 -20.48 7.90
C ILE A 115 4.86 -21.65 6.98
N LYS A 116 3.70 -21.63 6.35
CA LYS A 116 3.28 -22.68 5.41
C LYS A 116 3.91 -22.55 4.02
N SER A 117 4.29 -21.35 3.61
CA SER A 117 4.85 -21.10 2.28
C SER A 117 6.19 -21.82 2.09
N ASP A 118 6.35 -22.57 1.00
CA ASP A 118 7.62 -23.27 0.68
C ASP A 118 8.74 -22.30 0.30
N GLU A 119 8.42 -21.09 -0.11
CA GLU A 119 9.37 -20.05 -0.50
C GLU A 119 10.07 -19.38 0.71
N VAL A 120 9.56 -19.56 1.92
CA VAL A 120 10.17 -19.01 3.14
C VAL A 120 11.18 -20.00 3.71
N SER A 121 12.39 -19.54 3.96
CA SER A 121 13.47 -20.36 4.52
C SER A 121 13.12 -20.93 5.90
N GLN A 122 13.60 -22.14 6.19
CA GLN A 122 13.31 -22.84 7.44
C GLN A 122 13.75 -22.02 8.68
N THR A 123 14.84 -21.29 8.57
CA THR A 123 15.33 -20.41 9.64
C THR A 123 14.31 -19.33 9.98
N ARG A 124 13.73 -18.66 8.98
CA ARG A 124 12.71 -17.63 9.16
C ARG A 124 11.40 -18.22 9.66
N LYS A 125 10.98 -19.38 9.13
CA LYS A 125 9.82 -20.12 9.66
C LYS A 125 9.96 -20.39 11.17
N ASN A 126 11.12 -20.84 11.63
CA ASN A 126 11.36 -21.11 13.04
C ASN A 126 11.28 -19.84 13.90
N LYS A 127 11.83 -18.72 13.41
CA LYS A 127 11.70 -17.42 14.10
C LYS A 127 10.22 -16.99 14.21
N LEU A 128 9.43 -17.13 13.14
CA LEU A 128 7.99 -16.83 13.16
C LEU A 128 7.21 -17.75 14.10
N LYS A 129 7.50 -19.06 14.11
CA LYS A 129 6.90 -20.02 15.05
C LYS A 129 7.12 -19.62 16.51
N ASN A 130 8.30 -19.07 16.83
CA ASN A 130 8.56 -18.60 18.20
C ASN A 130 7.69 -17.39 18.57
N LEU A 131 7.38 -16.50 17.62
CA LEU A 131 6.48 -15.37 17.86
C LEU A 131 5.02 -15.80 17.97
N MET A 132 4.61 -16.86 17.26
CA MET A 132 3.25 -17.40 17.34
C MET A 132 2.83 -17.78 18.77
N LYS A 133 3.77 -18.11 19.64
CA LYS A 133 3.51 -18.44 21.05
C LYS A 133 2.86 -17.29 21.82
N TYR A 134 3.13 -16.04 21.44
CA TYR A 134 2.54 -14.84 22.07
C TYR A 134 1.10 -14.56 21.58
N PHE A 135 0.64 -15.33 20.60
CA PHE A 135 -0.70 -15.23 20.00
C PHE A 135 -1.57 -16.46 20.32
N SER A 136 -1.32 -17.16 21.48
CA SER A 136 -2.13 -18.30 21.89
C SER A 136 -3.62 -17.97 21.94
N ASP A 137 -3.94 -16.83 22.54
CA ASP A 137 -5.32 -16.37 22.79
C ASP A 137 -5.91 -15.57 21.61
N VAL A 138 -5.23 -15.54 20.48
CA VAL A 138 -5.67 -14.87 19.25
C VAL A 138 -6.14 -15.93 18.26
N GLU A 139 -7.26 -15.73 17.61
CA GLU A 139 -7.82 -16.65 16.63
C GLU A 139 -7.15 -16.51 15.25
N LEU A 140 -7.13 -17.61 14.49
CA LEU A 140 -6.86 -17.57 13.05
C LEU A 140 -8.14 -17.22 12.32
N ILE A 141 -8.05 -16.30 11.38
CA ILE A 141 -9.20 -15.88 10.57
C ILE A 141 -9.01 -16.26 9.11
N ASN A 142 -10.12 -16.43 8.39
CA ASN A 142 -10.05 -16.59 6.94
C ASN A 142 -9.65 -15.27 6.27
N PRO A 143 -8.54 -15.22 5.51
CA PRO A 143 -8.06 -14.00 4.86
C PRO A 143 -9.09 -13.33 3.96
N HIS A 144 -9.98 -14.09 3.31
CA HIS A 144 -11.04 -13.56 2.46
C HIS A 144 -12.10 -12.74 3.21
N LEU A 145 -12.25 -12.98 4.52
CA LEU A 145 -13.23 -12.30 5.35
C LEU A 145 -12.69 -11.02 6.02
N ILE A 146 -11.41 -10.70 5.82
CA ILE A 146 -10.78 -9.53 6.44
C ILE A 146 -11.36 -8.25 5.84
N LYS A 147 -12.01 -7.44 6.66
CA LYS A 147 -12.57 -6.13 6.29
C LYS A 147 -11.52 -5.04 6.48
N TRP A 148 -10.57 -4.92 5.56
CA TRP A 148 -9.42 -3.99 5.64
C TRP A 148 -9.80 -2.53 5.83
N SER A 149 -10.96 -2.09 5.32
CA SER A 149 -11.46 -0.71 5.43
C SER A 149 -11.95 -0.36 6.84
N THR A 150 -12.16 -1.33 7.71
CA THR A 150 -12.65 -1.11 9.09
C THR A 150 -11.55 -0.73 10.05
N PHE A 151 -10.29 -1.00 9.73
CA PHE A 151 -9.16 -0.66 10.61
C PHE A 151 -9.04 0.84 10.81
N ARG A 152 -8.99 1.26 12.07
CA ARG A 152 -8.79 2.64 12.47
C ARG A 152 -7.44 2.79 13.15
N TYR A 153 -6.69 3.82 12.73
CA TYR A 153 -5.36 4.07 13.24
C TYR A 153 -5.36 5.38 14.04
N HIS A 154 -4.83 5.32 15.23
CA HIS A 154 -4.65 6.45 16.12
C HIS A 154 -3.20 6.44 16.65
N ARG A 155 -2.83 7.41 17.49
CA ARG A 155 -1.45 7.57 17.99
C ARG A 155 -0.88 6.31 18.62
N ASN A 156 -1.68 5.58 19.37
CA ASN A 156 -1.21 4.39 20.14
C ASN A 156 -1.01 3.15 19.25
N ASN A 157 -1.71 3.02 18.11
CA ASN A 157 -1.60 1.89 17.20
C ASN A 157 -1.00 2.27 15.81
N ALA A 158 -0.43 3.47 15.68
CA ALA A 158 0.12 3.94 14.41
C ALA A 158 1.18 2.99 13.80
N ALA A 159 1.93 2.28 14.65
CA ALA A 159 2.90 1.29 14.22
C ALA A 159 2.24 0.07 13.53
N TYR A 160 0.99 -0.27 13.89
CA TYR A 160 0.24 -1.33 13.21
C TYR A 160 -0.13 -0.97 11.77
N LYS A 161 -0.25 0.32 11.44
CA LYS A 161 -0.61 0.74 10.08
C LYS A 161 0.33 0.16 9.01
N MET A 162 1.63 0.22 9.25
CA MET A 162 2.63 -0.36 8.35
C MET A 162 2.47 -1.88 8.26
N LEU A 163 2.34 -2.56 9.43
CA LEU A 163 2.18 -4.01 9.48
C LEU A 163 0.90 -4.46 8.77
N MET A 164 -0.23 -3.79 8.97
CA MET A 164 -1.49 -4.12 8.31
C MET A 164 -1.39 -3.96 6.79
N ASN A 165 -0.74 -2.89 6.30
CA ASN A 165 -0.52 -2.73 4.86
C ASN A 165 0.37 -3.84 4.28
N LEU A 166 1.40 -4.26 5.02
CA LEU A 166 2.25 -5.37 4.59
C LEU A 166 1.51 -6.72 4.65
N CYS A 167 0.75 -6.97 5.74
CA CYS A 167 -0.12 -8.15 5.84
C CYS A 167 -1.11 -8.21 4.67
N TYR A 168 -1.67 -7.07 4.28
CA TYR A 168 -2.57 -6.98 3.15
C TYR A 168 -1.88 -7.39 1.83
N LEU A 169 -0.66 -6.88 1.56
CA LEU A 169 0.12 -7.29 0.39
C LEU A 169 0.39 -8.80 0.38
N ILE A 170 0.83 -9.33 1.51
CA ILE A 170 1.18 -10.76 1.66
C ILE A 170 -0.06 -11.65 1.48
N LEU A 171 -1.09 -11.42 2.27
CA LEU A 171 -2.28 -12.28 2.27
C LEU A 171 -3.02 -12.24 0.94
N SER A 172 -3.14 -11.07 0.32
CA SER A 172 -3.77 -10.96 -1.00
C SER A 172 -3.01 -11.69 -2.08
N GLY A 173 -1.68 -11.60 -2.10
CA GLY A 173 -0.86 -12.33 -3.04
C GLY A 173 -0.92 -13.85 -2.83
N MET A 174 -0.95 -14.31 -1.57
CA MET A 174 -1.07 -15.74 -1.25
C MET A 174 -2.44 -16.34 -1.59
N ILE A 175 -3.53 -15.58 -1.36
CA ILE A 175 -4.89 -16.01 -1.73
C ILE A 175 -5.01 -16.25 -3.24
N LEU A 176 -4.47 -15.35 -4.05
CA LEU A 176 -4.51 -15.47 -5.51
C LEU A 176 -3.69 -16.68 -5.99
N SER A 177 -2.59 -17.02 -5.30
CA SER A 177 -1.79 -18.18 -5.62
C SER A 177 -2.48 -19.50 -5.27
N ASP A 178 -3.20 -19.56 -4.16
CA ASP A 178 -3.96 -20.75 -3.74
C ASP A 178 -5.06 -21.11 -4.76
N THR A 179 -5.74 -20.11 -5.33
CA THR A 179 -6.76 -20.32 -6.38
C THR A 179 -6.18 -20.78 -7.71
N ALA A 180 -4.93 -20.45 -8.01
CA ALA A 180 -4.22 -20.86 -9.21
C ALA A 180 -3.44 -22.18 -9.06
N GLY A 181 -3.43 -22.80 -7.88
CA GLY A 181 -2.71 -24.05 -7.60
C GLY A 181 -1.18 -23.90 -7.55
N THR A 182 -0.68 -22.66 -7.52
CA THR A 182 0.76 -22.37 -7.43
C THR A 182 1.01 -21.43 -6.26
N HIS A 183 1.83 -21.85 -5.29
CA HIS A 183 2.14 -21.05 -4.08
C HIS A 183 3.22 -19.98 -4.32
N LYS A 184 3.15 -19.22 -5.42
CA LYS A 184 4.18 -18.24 -5.80
C LYS A 184 3.66 -16.80 -5.63
N LEU A 185 3.97 -16.17 -4.50
CA LEU A 185 3.62 -14.78 -4.18
C LEU A 185 4.13 -13.78 -5.25
N ALA A 186 5.25 -14.05 -5.88
CA ALA A 186 5.91 -13.14 -6.83
C ALA A 186 5.10 -12.94 -8.14
N GLU A 187 4.24 -13.89 -8.51
CA GLU A 187 3.42 -13.80 -9.73
C GLU A 187 2.06 -13.11 -9.49
N PHE A 188 1.66 -12.92 -8.22
CA PHE A 188 0.30 -12.52 -7.83
C PHE A 188 0.23 -11.37 -6.83
N ILE A 189 1.26 -10.55 -6.69
CA ILE A 189 1.04 -9.27 -6.03
C ILE A 189 0.10 -8.48 -6.93
N ASP A 190 -1.16 -8.39 -6.50
CA ASP A 190 -2.23 -7.67 -7.19
C ASP A 190 -1.70 -6.33 -7.72
N ASP A 191 -1.78 -6.12 -9.03
CA ASP A 191 -1.31 -4.92 -9.72
C ASP A 191 -1.80 -3.64 -9.05
N GLN A 192 -3.03 -3.62 -8.53
CA GLN A 192 -3.58 -2.46 -7.82
C GLN A 192 -2.81 -2.10 -6.56
N LYS A 193 -2.24 -3.08 -5.86
CA LYS A 193 -1.52 -2.85 -4.60
C LYS A 193 -0.09 -2.48 -4.82
N MET A 194 0.54 -3.07 -5.81
CA MET A 194 1.84 -2.61 -6.27
C MET A 194 1.75 -1.21 -6.85
N HIS A 195 0.66 -0.89 -7.54
CA HIS A 195 0.37 0.46 -8.01
C HIS A 195 0.30 1.44 -6.82
N ALA A 196 -0.49 1.14 -5.80
CA ALA A 196 -0.61 1.99 -4.61
C ALA A 196 0.72 2.12 -3.83
N LEU A 197 1.54 1.07 -3.78
CA LEU A 197 2.88 1.12 -3.20
C LEU A 197 3.80 1.98 -4.05
N TYR A 198 3.77 1.83 -5.36
CA TYR A 198 4.58 2.57 -6.32
C TYR A 198 4.28 4.07 -6.27
N GLU A 199 3.00 4.48 -6.37
CA GLU A 199 2.58 5.87 -6.18
C GLU A 199 3.12 6.46 -4.87
N LYS A 200 2.90 5.72 -3.77
CA LYS A 200 3.33 6.17 -2.46
C LYS A 200 4.84 6.27 -2.34
N PHE A 201 5.57 5.34 -2.93
CA PHE A 201 7.03 5.37 -3.00
C PHE A 201 7.50 6.63 -3.71
N ILE A 202 7.03 6.93 -4.92
CA ILE A 202 7.44 8.10 -5.70
C ILE A 202 7.13 9.39 -4.95
N LEU A 203 5.92 9.50 -4.38
CA LEU A 203 5.53 10.67 -3.59
C LEU A 203 6.46 10.91 -2.39
N GLU A 204 6.71 9.87 -1.59
CA GLU A 204 7.54 9.99 -0.38
C GLU A 204 9.03 10.12 -0.71
N TYR A 205 9.48 9.57 -1.85
CA TYR A 205 10.82 9.79 -2.38
C TYR A 205 11.06 11.28 -2.62
N TYR A 206 10.21 11.94 -3.41
CA TYR A 206 10.38 13.38 -3.68
C TYR A 206 10.20 14.26 -2.45
N ARG A 207 9.31 13.88 -1.53
CA ARG A 207 9.16 14.58 -0.24
C ARG A 207 10.42 14.56 0.60
N ARG A 208 11.17 13.47 0.53
CA ARG A 208 12.35 13.24 1.36
C ARG A 208 13.62 13.76 0.72
N GLU A 209 13.85 13.42 -0.54
CA GLU A 209 15.09 13.73 -1.24
C GLU A 209 15.08 15.16 -1.83
N PHE A 210 13.89 15.69 -2.14
CA PHE A 210 13.69 17.01 -2.76
C PHE A 210 12.57 17.80 -2.06
N PRO A 211 12.72 18.11 -0.75
CA PRO A 211 11.66 18.81 0.00
C PRO A 211 11.32 20.18 -0.59
N GLU A 212 12.25 20.81 -1.29
CA GLU A 212 12.06 22.09 -1.97
C GLU A 212 11.04 21.99 -3.12
N LEU A 213 10.83 20.80 -3.72
CA LEU A 213 9.83 20.60 -4.78
C LEU A 213 8.41 20.43 -4.23
N LYS A 214 8.22 20.47 -2.92
CA LYS A 214 6.91 20.47 -2.23
C LYS A 214 5.95 19.38 -2.74
N ALA A 215 6.48 18.16 -2.96
CA ALA A 215 5.71 17.04 -3.52
C ALA A 215 4.43 16.76 -2.71
N ALA A 216 3.28 16.72 -3.39
CA ALA A 216 1.99 16.49 -2.76
C ALA A 216 0.99 15.86 -3.72
N LYS A 217 -0.01 15.15 -3.17
CA LYS A 217 -1.26 14.88 -3.90
C LYS A 217 -2.08 16.17 -3.89
N LYS A 218 -2.55 16.59 -5.06
CA LYS A 218 -3.37 17.81 -5.18
C LYS A 218 -4.74 17.46 -5.74
N GLU A 219 -5.78 18.00 -5.16
CA GLU A 219 -7.11 18.01 -5.75
C GLU A 219 -7.17 19.17 -6.74
N ILE A 220 -7.52 18.88 -8.00
CA ILE A 220 -7.64 19.85 -9.08
C ILE A 220 -9.12 20.14 -9.28
N ALA A 221 -9.49 21.42 -9.23
CA ALA A 221 -10.84 21.83 -9.56
C ALA A 221 -11.05 21.80 -11.08
N TRP A 222 -12.22 21.35 -11.53
CA TRP A 222 -12.62 21.44 -12.92
C TRP A 222 -12.61 22.88 -13.40
N ASP A 223 -12.09 23.11 -14.60
CA ASP A 223 -12.11 24.41 -15.27
C ASP A 223 -13.44 24.55 -16.01
N LEU A 224 -14.45 25.05 -15.30
CA LEU A 224 -15.80 25.21 -15.79
C LEU A 224 -16.10 26.68 -15.98
N SER A 225 -16.58 27.05 -17.17
CA SER A 225 -17.06 28.40 -17.46
C SER A 225 -18.54 28.58 -17.08
N ASP A 226 -19.32 27.49 -17.22
CA ASP A 226 -20.73 27.42 -16.84
C ASP A 226 -21.12 25.97 -16.57
N ALA A 227 -21.83 25.69 -15.48
CA ALA A 227 -22.39 24.38 -15.17
C ALA A 227 -23.48 24.52 -14.12
N ASP A 228 -24.55 23.74 -14.24
CA ASP A 228 -25.58 23.66 -13.23
C ASP A 228 -25.12 22.91 -11.97
N GLU A 229 -25.85 23.08 -10.87
CA GLU A 229 -25.52 22.46 -9.57
C GLU A 229 -25.52 20.93 -9.65
N MET A 230 -26.40 20.34 -10.46
CA MET A 230 -26.49 18.90 -10.63
C MET A 230 -25.22 18.36 -11.32
N MET A 231 -24.78 19.01 -12.40
CA MET A 231 -23.52 18.66 -13.08
C MET A 231 -22.34 18.74 -12.11
N ILE A 232 -22.20 19.83 -11.36
CA ILE A 232 -21.11 20.03 -10.41
C ILE A 232 -21.10 18.92 -9.34
N SER A 233 -22.27 18.53 -8.83
CA SER A 233 -22.40 17.51 -7.78
C SER A 233 -22.00 16.11 -8.23
N LEU A 234 -22.09 15.84 -9.54
CA LEU A 234 -21.79 14.53 -10.14
C LEU A 234 -20.38 14.44 -10.73
N LEU A 235 -19.64 15.55 -10.80
CA LEU A 235 -18.26 15.52 -11.31
C LEU A 235 -17.34 14.72 -10.38
N PRO A 236 -16.55 13.80 -10.96
CA PRO A 236 -15.56 13.07 -10.18
C PRO A 236 -14.45 14.02 -9.69
N LYS A 237 -13.90 13.72 -8.51
CA LYS A 237 -12.73 14.44 -8.00
C LYS A 237 -11.51 14.09 -8.85
N MET A 238 -10.78 15.11 -9.28
CA MET A 238 -9.46 14.95 -9.89
C MET A 238 -8.39 15.07 -8.81
N ILE A 239 -7.76 13.96 -8.46
CA ILE A 239 -6.68 13.91 -7.46
C ILE A 239 -5.44 13.35 -8.14
N THR A 240 -4.35 14.15 -8.14
CA THR A 240 -3.08 13.73 -8.71
C THR A 240 -2.38 12.71 -7.80
N ASP A 241 -1.59 11.80 -8.37
CA ASP A 241 -0.73 10.91 -7.58
C ASP A 241 0.40 11.72 -6.95
N ILE A 242 1.15 12.47 -7.76
CA ILE A 242 2.21 13.35 -7.32
C ILE A 242 2.15 14.66 -8.10
N THR A 243 2.27 15.78 -7.42
CA THR A 243 2.53 17.09 -8.03
C THR A 243 3.78 17.67 -7.39
N LEU A 244 4.79 17.94 -8.21
CA LEU A 244 5.98 18.70 -7.82
C LEU A 244 5.75 20.17 -8.18
N THR A 245 6.20 21.08 -7.33
CA THR A 245 6.13 22.52 -7.59
C THR A 245 7.49 23.17 -7.37
N TRP A 246 7.91 23.96 -8.34
CA TRP A 246 9.13 24.76 -8.27
C TRP A 246 8.88 26.12 -8.91
N GLU A 247 9.13 27.20 -8.16
CA GLU A 247 8.79 28.56 -8.59
C GLU A 247 7.32 28.68 -9.03
N ASN A 248 7.09 29.08 -10.29
CA ASN A 248 5.76 29.22 -10.87
C ASN A 248 5.32 28.00 -11.70
N LYS A 249 6.12 26.93 -11.73
CA LYS A 249 5.81 25.72 -12.50
C LYS A 249 5.37 24.56 -11.64
N ALA A 250 4.57 23.69 -12.24
CA ALA A 250 4.13 22.43 -11.66
C ALA A 250 4.40 21.26 -12.62
N LEU A 251 4.84 20.12 -12.07
CA LEU A 251 4.92 18.85 -12.79
C LEU A 251 3.96 17.86 -12.12
N ILE A 252 2.95 17.42 -12.85
CA ILE A 252 2.05 16.35 -12.44
C ILE A 252 2.65 15.03 -12.92
N ILE A 253 2.95 14.13 -11.98
CA ILE A 253 3.40 12.77 -12.26
C ILE A 253 2.26 11.82 -11.93
N ASP A 254 1.80 11.10 -12.95
CA ASP A 254 0.83 10.02 -12.84
C ASP A 254 1.62 8.70 -12.88
N ALA A 255 1.72 8.04 -11.74
CA ALA A 255 2.54 6.86 -11.53
C ALA A 255 1.76 5.61 -11.93
N LYS A 256 2.28 4.84 -12.89
CA LYS A 256 1.60 3.67 -13.45
C LYS A 256 2.42 2.40 -13.22
N TYR A 257 1.84 1.46 -12.49
CA TYR A 257 2.38 0.12 -12.30
C TYR A 257 1.46 -0.88 -13.00
N TYR A 258 1.89 -1.40 -14.13
CA TYR A 258 1.13 -2.41 -14.88
C TYR A 258 2.06 -3.56 -15.29
N GLY A 259 1.54 -4.79 -15.25
CA GLY A 259 2.18 -5.93 -15.89
C GLY A 259 2.27 -5.79 -17.42
N HIS A 260 1.37 -5.00 -18.02
CA HIS A 260 1.37 -4.66 -19.44
C HIS A 260 1.09 -3.16 -19.60
N SER A 261 2.08 -2.44 -20.06
CA SER A 261 2.02 -0.98 -20.18
C SER A 261 1.56 -0.47 -21.55
N VAL A 262 1.34 -1.37 -22.51
CA VAL A 262 0.95 -1.08 -23.90
C VAL A 262 -0.26 -1.89 -24.31
N ALA A 263 -1.20 -1.26 -24.98
CA ALA A 263 -2.21 -1.99 -25.76
C ALA A 263 -1.63 -2.35 -27.13
N GLU A 264 -1.76 -3.60 -27.54
CA GLU A 264 -1.60 -3.94 -28.94
C GLU A 264 -2.77 -3.32 -29.70
N SER A 265 -2.46 -2.59 -30.78
CA SER A 265 -3.52 -2.09 -31.64
C SER A 265 -4.20 -3.27 -32.32
N VAL A 266 -5.52 -3.36 -32.21
CA VAL A 266 -6.35 -4.43 -32.83
C VAL A 266 -6.16 -4.48 -34.36
N HIS A 267 -5.53 -3.46 -34.96
CA HIS A 267 -5.43 -3.30 -36.42
C HIS A 267 -3.98 -3.12 -36.93
N SER A 268 -2.97 -3.15 -36.05
CA SER A 268 -1.56 -3.06 -36.46
C SER A 268 -0.64 -3.57 -35.36
N ASP A 269 0.53 -4.14 -35.73
CA ASP A 269 1.62 -4.54 -34.80
C ASP A 269 2.29 -3.36 -34.08
N LYS A 270 1.66 -2.16 -34.07
CA LYS A 270 2.20 -0.98 -33.42
C LYS A 270 1.76 -0.93 -31.96
N LYS A 271 2.72 -0.82 -31.08
CA LYS A 271 2.51 -0.52 -29.65
C LYS A 271 2.03 0.93 -29.50
N ILE A 272 0.91 1.13 -28.85
CA ILE A 272 0.32 2.45 -28.58
C ILE A 272 0.19 2.69 -27.09
N TYR A 273 0.35 3.94 -26.67
CA TYR A 273 0.08 4.33 -25.28
C TYR A 273 -1.40 4.09 -24.95
N LEU A 274 -1.66 3.68 -23.70
CA LEU A 274 -3.03 3.55 -23.22
C LEU A 274 -3.73 4.92 -23.25
N SER A 275 -4.73 5.06 -24.10
CA SER A 275 -5.45 6.33 -24.32
C SER A 275 -6.06 6.89 -23.04
N SER A 276 -6.55 6.03 -22.15
CA SER A 276 -7.09 6.42 -20.83
C SER A 276 -6.07 7.18 -19.99
N ASN A 277 -4.80 6.74 -19.99
CA ASN A 277 -3.73 7.38 -19.22
C ASN A 277 -3.35 8.75 -19.83
N LEU A 278 -3.29 8.82 -21.17
CA LEU A 278 -3.03 10.08 -21.86
C LEU A 278 -4.16 11.10 -21.62
N TYR A 279 -5.42 10.66 -21.68
CA TYR A 279 -6.55 11.55 -21.41
C TYR A 279 -6.58 11.99 -19.95
N GLN A 280 -6.23 11.11 -19.01
CA GLN A 280 -6.17 11.44 -17.60
C GLN A 280 -5.13 12.53 -17.31
N ILE A 281 -3.88 12.35 -17.80
CA ILE A 281 -2.83 13.33 -17.55
C ILE A 281 -3.11 14.65 -18.28
N GLN A 282 -3.69 14.62 -19.50
CA GLN A 282 -4.12 15.82 -20.21
C GLN A 282 -5.21 16.56 -19.45
N ALA A 283 -6.22 15.85 -18.93
CA ALA A 283 -7.28 16.44 -18.11
C ALA A 283 -6.70 17.14 -16.88
N TYR A 284 -5.78 16.49 -16.16
CA TYR A 284 -5.14 17.09 -14.99
C TYR A 284 -4.35 18.35 -15.35
N VAL A 285 -3.50 18.28 -16.37
CA VAL A 285 -2.67 19.40 -16.81
C VAL A 285 -3.54 20.58 -17.24
N LYS A 286 -4.56 20.33 -18.06
CA LYS A 286 -5.41 21.40 -18.61
C LYS A 286 -6.27 22.07 -17.53
N ASN A 287 -6.82 21.31 -16.60
CA ASN A 287 -7.61 21.86 -15.51
C ASN A 287 -6.73 22.58 -14.46
N MET A 288 -5.44 22.23 -14.32
CA MET A 288 -4.53 22.97 -13.44
C MET A 288 -3.98 24.24 -14.10
N ASP A 289 -3.73 24.23 -15.41
CA ASP A 289 -3.23 25.38 -16.19
C ASP A 289 -4.39 26.18 -16.81
N LYS A 290 -5.29 26.70 -15.95
CA LYS A 290 -6.48 27.45 -16.36
C LYS A 290 -6.15 28.67 -17.23
N GLU A 291 -5.05 29.34 -16.91
CA GLU A 291 -4.58 30.52 -17.62
C GLU A 291 -3.84 30.21 -18.93
N ARG A 292 -3.66 28.91 -19.24
CA ARG A 292 -2.99 28.41 -20.46
C ARG A 292 -1.57 28.96 -20.62
N THR A 293 -0.85 29.07 -19.53
CA THR A 293 0.51 29.62 -19.49
C THR A 293 1.57 28.64 -19.98
N GLY A 294 1.27 27.33 -20.03
CA GLY A 294 2.24 26.27 -20.28
C GLY A 294 3.11 25.91 -19.08
N ASN A 295 2.85 26.53 -17.91
CA ASN A 295 3.63 26.31 -16.68
C ASN A 295 3.29 25.00 -15.95
N VAL A 296 2.36 24.22 -16.47
CA VAL A 296 2.01 22.89 -15.94
C VAL A 296 2.48 21.82 -16.92
N GLU A 297 3.37 20.96 -16.46
CA GLU A 297 3.85 19.80 -17.22
C GLU A 297 3.16 18.52 -16.71
N GLY A 298 2.97 17.54 -17.61
CA GLY A 298 2.45 16.21 -17.28
C GLY A 298 3.51 15.12 -17.54
N MET A 299 3.53 14.11 -16.69
CA MET A 299 4.38 12.94 -16.86
C MET A 299 3.63 11.66 -16.53
N LEU A 300 3.62 10.70 -17.46
CA LEU A 300 3.29 9.31 -17.17
C LEU A 300 4.58 8.58 -16.79
N LEU A 301 4.68 8.10 -15.55
CA LEU A 301 5.86 7.39 -15.06
C LEU A 301 5.52 5.91 -14.88
N TYR A 302 5.86 5.12 -15.88
CA TYR A 302 5.62 3.68 -15.87
C TYR A 302 6.70 2.91 -15.11
N ALA A 303 6.29 2.01 -14.23
CA ALA A 303 7.17 0.99 -13.72
C ALA A 303 7.43 -0.05 -14.81
N LYS A 304 8.70 -0.22 -15.20
CA LYS A 304 9.09 -1.30 -16.12
C LYS A 304 9.13 -2.61 -15.36
N THR A 305 8.28 -3.55 -15.76
CA THR A 305 8.15 -4.87 -15.17
C THR A 305 8.54 -6.01 -16.11
N ASP A 306 8.66 -5.73 -17.42
CA ASP A 306 9.04 -6.68 -18.47
C ASP A 306 10.16 -6.15 -19.35
N ASP A 307 10.80 -7.01 -20.16
CA ASP A 307 11.93 -6.68 -21.05
C ASP A 307 11.59 -5.69 -22.17
N GLU A 308 10.32 -5.30 -22.31
CA GLU A 308 9.90 -4.36 -23.32
C GLU A 308 10.14 -2.92 -22.87
N ALA A 309 11.21 -2.33 -23.40
CA ALA A 309 11.49 -0.92 -23.20
C ALA A 309 10.45 -0.06 -23.93
N PHE A 310 9.71 0.77 -23.18
CA PHE A 310 9.09 1.94 -23.77
C PHE A 310 10.19 2.91 -24.23
N ASN A 311 10.07 3.41 -25.45
CA ASN A 311 10.85 4.57 -25.82
C ASN A 311 10.31 5.77 -25.04
N GLU A 312 11.13 6.31 -24.15
CA GLU A 312 10.81 7.57 -23.48
C GLU A 312 10.58 8.65 -24.53
N SER A 313 9.53 9.39 -24.36
CA SER A 313 9.13 10.42 -25.32
C SER A 313 8.51 11.62 -24.62
N SER A 314 8.50 12.75 -25.31
CA SER A 314 7.80 13.94 -24.86
C SER A 314 7.24 14.71 -26.05
N GLY A 315 6.15 15.43 -25.80
CA GLY A 315 5.53 16.29 -26.81
C GLY A 315 4.80 17.46 -26.13
N VAL A 316 4.45 18.47 -26.92
CA VAL A 316 3.66 19.60 -26.45
C VAL A 316 2.22 19.44 -26.93
N PHE A 317 1.31 19.34 -25.98
CA PHE A 317 -0.12 19.13 -26.21
C PHE A 317 -0.89 20.39 -25.83
N GLY A 318 -1.29 21.17 -26.83
CA GLY A 318 -2.02 22.41 -26.62
C GLY A 318 -1.31 23.40 -25.66
N GLY A 319 0.02 23.54 -25.79
CA GLY A 319 0.84 24.45 -24.99
C GLY A 319 1.50 23.85 -23.75
N ASN A 320 1.10 22.66 -23.29
CA ASN A 320 1.70 22.02 -22.13
C ASN A 320 2.56 20.82 -22.55
N LYS A 321 3.73 20.68 -21.94
CA LYS A 321 4.61 19.53 -22.16
C LYS A 321 4.05 18.30 -21.44
N ILE A 322 3.92 17.20 -22.18
CA ILE A 322 3.60 15.87 -21.63
C ILE A 322 4.72 14.91 -21.99
N SER A 323 5.19 14.15 -21.02
CA SER A 323 6.26 13.17 -21.19
C SER A 323 5.82 11.79 -20.71
N VAL A 324 6.41 10.77 -21.34
CA VAL A 324 6.29 9.37 -20.92
C VAL A 324 7.68 8.90 -20.53
N ARG A 325 7.82 8.41 -19.33
CA ARG A 325 9.09 7.93 -18.76
C ARG A 325 8.90 6.54 -18.16
N THR A 326 9.99 5.82 -18.05
CA THR A 326 10.03 4.47 -17.48
C THR A 326 10.99 4.41 -16.31
N LEU A 327 10.61 3.70 -15.25
CA LEU A 327 11.46 3.40 -14.11
C LEU A 327 11.67 1.90 -14.03
N ASP A 328 12.90 1.44 -14.30
CA ASP A 328 13.23 0.01 -14.30
C ASP A 328 13.40 -0.50 -12.87
N LEU A 329 12.39 -1.20 -12.37
CA LEU A 329 12.40 -1.78 -11.03
C LEU A 329 13.14 -3.12 -10.94
N SER A 330 13.57 -3.69 -12.05
CA SER A 330 14.40 -4.91 -12.11
C SER A 330 15.90 -4.60 -12.05
N GLY A 331 16.29 -3.36 -12.33
CA GLY A 331 17.67 -2.87 -12.29
C GLY A 331 18.24 -2.69 -10.88
N ASP A 332 19.37 -2.01 -10.77
CA ASP A 332 19.94 -1.67 -9.47
C ASP A 332 19.25 -0.45 -8.87
N TRP A 333 19.15 -0.40 -7.54
CA TRP A 333 18.56 0.74 -6.83
C TRP A 333 19.23 2.07 -7.21
N LYS A 334 20.55 2.06 -7.46
CA LYS A 334 21.29 3.26 -7.86
C LYS A 334 20.78 3.85 -9.18
N ASP A 335 20.34 3.01 -10.11
CA ASP A 335 19.81 3.45 -11.40
C ASP A 335 18.41 4.05 -11.22
N ILE A 336 17.59 3.44 -10.36
CA ILE A 336 16.27 3.97 -9.96
C ILE A 336 16.43 5.35 -9.33
N ASP A 337 17.31 5.47 -8.34
CA ASP A 337 17.62 6.72 -7.63
C ASP A 337 18.15 7.79 -8.60
N SER A 338 19.11 7.44 -9.47
CA SER A 338 19.67 8.34 -10.49
C SER A 338 18.59 8.86 -11.44
N LYS A 339 17.66 7.98 -11.87
CA LYS A 339 16.57 8.35 -12.77
C LYS A 339 15.61 9.33 -12.11
N LEU A 340 15.21 9.10 -10.87
CA LEU A 340 14.33 10.00 -10.13
C LEU A 340 14.99 11.36 -9.86
N LYS A 341 16.30 11.38 -9.58
CA LYS A 341 17.10 12.60 -9.47
C LYS A 341 17.16 13.37 -10.79
N THR A 342 17.32 12.67 -11.90
CA THR A 342 17.33 13.28 -13.24
C THR A 342 16.01 13.96 -13.55
N ILE A 343 14.88 13.33 -13.25
CA ILE A 343 13.53 13.92 -13.41
C ILE A 343 13.42 15.21 -12.60
N ALA A 344 13.86 15.22 -11.34
CA ALA A 344 13.82 16.41 -10.49
C ALA A 344 14.69 17.54 -11.04
N LYS A 345 15.89 17.22 -11.54
CA LYS A 345 16.82 18.17 -12.12
C LYS A 345 16.27 18.79 -13.41
N GLU A 346 15.82 17.96 -14.35
CA GLU A 346 15.22 18.41 -15.62
C GLU A 346 14.01 19.33 -15.37
N PHE A 347 13.17 19.02 -14.37
CA PHE A 347 12.04 19.86 -14.02
C PHE A 347 12.49 21.23 -13.48
N LYS A 348 13.49 21.30 -12.60
CA LYS A 348 14.04 22.57 -12.11
C LYS A 348 14.66 23.40 -13.24
N GLU A 349 15.42 22.76 -14.13
CA GLU A 349 16.04 23.44 -15.28
C GLU A 349 14.99 23.99 -16.23
N SER A 350 13.90 23.25 -16.49
CA SER A 350 12.80 23.74 -17.33
C SER A 350 12.10 24.96 -16.72
N ALA A 351 12.11 25.13 -15.42
CA ALA A 351 11.51 26.26 -14.74
C ALA A 351 12.38 27.52 -14.76
N SER A 352 13.69 27.36 -14.95
CA SER A 352 14.64 28.47 -15.00
C SER A 352 14.87 28.99 -16.43
N ALA A 353 14.31 28.32 -17.44
CA ALA A 353 14.39 28.69 -18.85
C ALA A 353 13.13 29.45 -19.31
#